data_28a3e5023eb5a93635360c2685760fec
#
_entry.id   28a3e5023eb5a93635360c2685760fec
#
_cell.length_a   1.000
_cell.length_b   1.000
_cell.length_c   1.000
_cell.angle_alpha   90.00
_cell.angle_beta   90.00
_cell.angle_gamma   90.00
#
_symmetry.space_group_name_H-M   'P 1'
#
loop_
_entity.id
_entity.type
_entity.pdbx_description
1 polymer ?
#
loop_
_entity_poly.entity_id
_entity_poly.type
_entity_poly.pdbx_seq_one_letter_code
_entity_poly.pdbx_strand_id
1 'polypeptide(L)'
;MSQNLFFGLQSKGFEVVCMEARQVSAALSAMRNKTDKTDAKGIAQILRTGLFSPVHMKSREAQGLRVLLSTRKALLKKTMDLANEVRRLIKIFGVRLPRTVKHGAFDGLVRPMVEMDDILAHAIIPLLDSRVVLFQHYLELDRRVKRASSQDKVCMRMMTVPGVGPIAALTFKAAVDDPSRFKRSRTVAAHFGLTPRRFQSGEHGNPGQISKAGDRDVGATLYAAANALLMRTITGSQIKLWGMRLMRTKGRRRAVVAVARKLAVLLHRLWIDGSEFRQEQVGGTA
;
A
#
# COMPACT_ATOMS: atom_id res chain seq x y z
N MET A 1 -13.46 2.40 -13.47
CA MET A 1 -14.76 2.50 -14.18
C MET A 1 -15.90 2.91 -13.22
N SER A 2 -16.09 2.23 -12.09
CA SER A 2 -17.18 2.49 -11.13
C SER A 2 -17.26 3.92 -10.58
N GLN A 3 -16.13 4.61 -10.37
CA GLN A 3 -16.14 5.98 -9.84
C GLN A 3 -16.66 7.01 -10.82
N ASN A 4 -16.21 6.96 -12.07
CA ASN A 4 -16.71 7.89 -13.09
C ASN A 4 -18.24 7.74 -13.27
N LEU A 5 -18.71 6.49 -13.28
CA LEU A 5 -20.12 6.19 -13.34
C LEU A 5 -20.87 6.68 -12.08
N PHE A 6 -20.31 6.43 -10.89
CA PHE A 6 -20.90 6.87 -9.62
C PHE A 6 -21.11 8.38 -9.60
N PHE A 7 -20.05 9.16 -9.79
CA PHE A 7 -20.14 10.62 -9.79
C PHE A 7 -20.94 11.19 -10.98
N GLY A 8 -20.86 10.52 -12.15
CA GLY A 8 -21.63 10.90 -13.33
C GLY A 8 -23.14 10.71 -13.14
N LEU A 9 -23.58 9.65 -12.48
CA LEU A 9 -24.98 9.44 -12.15
C LEU A 9 -25.44 10.39 -11.03
N GLN A 10 -24.60 10.57 -10.01
CA GLN A 10 -24.89 11.49 -8.90
C GLN A 10 -25.06 12.95 -9.38
N SER A 11 -24.23 13.39 -10.33
CA SER A 11 -24.34 14.74 -10.94
C SER A 11 -25.63 14.92 -11.77
N LYS A 12 -26.27 13.81 -12.17
CA LYS A 12 -27.59 13.82 -12.85
C LYS A 12 -28.77 13.67 -11.87
N GLY A 13 -28.52 13.75 -10.56
CA GLY A 13 -29.55 13.70 -9.54
C GLY A 13 -29.98 12.29 -9.12
N PHE A 14 -29.29 11.24 -9.57
CA PHE A 14 -29.61 9.87 -9.12
C PHE A 14 -29.04 9.61 -7.72
N GLU A 15 -29.78 8.92 -6.88
CA GLU A 15 -29.27 8.31 -5.66
C GLU A 15 -28.45 7.07 -6.02
N VAL A 16 -27.14 7.11 -5.77
CA VAL A 16 -26.22 6.05 -6.21
C VAL A 16 -25.59 5.36 -5.02
N VAL A 17 -25.71 4.04 -4.98
CA VAL A 17 -25.07 3.19 -3.96
C VAL A 17 -24.02 2.32 -4.60
N CYS A 18 -22.79 2.36 -4.06
CA CYS A 18 -21.73 1.43 -4.45
C CYS A 18 -21.71 0.24 -3.50
N MET A 19 -21.84 -0.96 -4.04
CA MET A 19 -21.85 -2.21 -3.26
C MET A 19 -20.51 -2.94 -3.37
N GLU A 20 -20.15 -3.75 -2.36
CA GLU A 20 -18.94 -4.55 -2.42
C GLU A 20 -19.08 -5.67 -3.47
N ALA A 21 -18.24 -5.61 -4.51
CA ALA A 21 -18.30 -6.50 -5.66
C ALA A 21 -18.20 -7.99 -5.30
N ARG A 22 -17.42 -8.36 -4.27
CA ARG A 22 -17.30 -9.77 -3.83
C ARG A 22 -18.57 -10.28 -3.20
N GLN A 23 -19.25 -9.45 -2.40
CA GLN A 23 -20.50 -9.82 -1.77
C GLN A 23 -21.59 -9.97 -2.83
N VAL A 24 -21.69 -9.02 -3.76
CA VAL A 24 -22.62 -9.09 -4.89
C VAL A 24 -22.33 -10.32 -5.75
N SER A 25 -21.07 -10.56 -6.13
CA SER A 25 -20.68 -11.75 -6.91
C SER A 25 -21.03 -13.06 -6.21
N ALA A 26 -20.83 -13.15 -4.88
CA ALA A 26 -21.19 -14.33 -4.11
C ALA A 26 -22.71 -14.56 -4.09
N ALA A 27 -23.50 -13.51 -3.94
CA ALA A 27 -24.97 -13.60 -3.99
C ALA A 27 -25.47 -14.02 -5.39
N LEU A 28 -24.89 -13.44 -6.45
CA LEU A 28 -25.25 -13.77 -7.83
C LEU A 28 -24.79 -15.16 -8.26
N SER A 29 -23.73 -15.70 -7.66
CA SER A 29 -23.23 -17.05 -7.99
C SER A 29 -24.21 -18.19 -7.67
N ALA A 30 -25.20 -17.93 -6.83
CA ALA A 30 -26.30 -18.88 -6.56
C ALA A 30 -27.34 -18.97 -7.72
N MET A 31 -27.29 -18.06 -8.68
CA MET A 31 -28.19 -18.08 -9.84
C MET A 31 -27.70 -19.06 -10.90
N ARG A 32 -28.62 -19.90 -11.42
CA ARG A 32 -28.30 -20.95 -12.41
C ARG A 32 -27.81 -20.41 -13.74
N ASN A 33 -28.36 -19.27 -14.20
CA ASN A 33 -28.03 -18.68 -15.50
C ASN A 33 -27.35 -17.34 -15.29
N LYS A 34 -26.14 -17.17 -15.85
CA LYS A 34 -25.38 -15.92 -15.82
C LYS A 34 -25.54 -15.19 -17.14
N THR A 35 -26.36 -14.15 -17.15
CA THR A 35 -26.54 -13.19 -18.24
C THR A 35 -26.59 -11.78 -17.68
N ASP A 36 -26.29 -10.77 -18.46
CA ASP A 36 -26.35 -9.36 -18.01
C ASP A 36 -27.75 -9.00 -17.46
N LYS A 37 -28.80 -9.56 -18.05
CA LYS A 37 -30.19 -9.37 -17.62
C LYS A 37 -30.47 -10.00 -16.24
N THR A 38 -29.96 -11.20 -15.98
CA THR A 38 -30.07 -11.85 -14.66
C THR A 38 -29.22 -11.19 -13.63
N ASP A 39 -27.99 -10.74 -13.98
CA ASP A 39 -27.11 -9.99 -13.10
C ASP A 39 -27.73 -8.64 -12.70
N ALA A 40 -28.29 -7.88 -13.66
CA ALA A 40 -29.00 -6.63 -13.38
C ALA A 40 -30.21 -6.84 -12.45
N LYS A 41 -30.99 -7.88 -12.67
CA LYS A 41 -32.16 -8.27 -11.84
C LYS A 41 -31.73 -8.65 -10.43
N GLY A 42 -30.64 -9.41 -10.31
CA GLY A 42 -30.07 -9.79 -9.02
C GLY A 42 -29.51 -8.60 -8.25
N ILE A 43 -28.81 -7.67 -8.91
CA ILE A 43 -28.31 -6.42 -8.31
C ILE A 43 -29.49 -5.57 -7.79
N ALA A 44 -30.55 -5.42 -8.59
CA ALA A 44 -31.76 -4.69 -8.16
C ALA A 44 -32.41 -5.35 -6.93
N GLN A 45 -32.45 -6.70 -6.88
CA GLN A 45 -32.97 -7.43 -5.73
C GLN A 45 -32.12 -7.24 -4.47
N ILE A 46 -30.78 -7.30 -4.60
CA ILE A 46 -29.85 -7.04 -3.49
C ILE A 46 -30.03 -5.61 -2.97
N LEU A 47 -30.19 -4.62 -3.86
CA LEU A 47 -30.44 -3.23 -3.49
C LEU A 47 -31.76 -3.11 -2.73
N ARG A 48 -32.84 -3.72 -3.23
CA ARG A 48 -34.17 -3.69 -2.61
C ARG A 48 -34.19 -4.31 -1.22
N THR A 49 -33.47 -5.41 -1.01
CA THR A 49 -33.43 -6.11 0.29
C THR A 49 -32.47 -5.47 1.30
N GLY A 50 -31.60 -4.56 0.89
CA GLY A 50 -30.57 -3.98 1.75
C GLY A 50 -29.47 -4.95 2.20
N LEU A 51 -29.41 -6.16 1.64
CA LEU A 51 -28.42 -7.20 1.99
C LEU A 51 -27.08 -6.95 1.30
N PHE A 52 -26.51 -5.79 1.49
CA PHE A 52 -25.19 -5.44 0.94
C PHE A 52 -24.39 -4.54 1.90
N SER A 53 -23.07 -4.54 1.71
CA SER A 53 -22.18 -3.63 2.40
C SER A 53 -21.86 -2.44 1.48
N PRO A 54 -22.23 -1.20 1.86
CA PRO A 54 -21.89 -0.02 1.07
C PRO A 54 -20.38 0.20 1.04
N VAL A 55 -19.87 0.54 -0.13
CA VAL A 55 -18.45 0.88 -0.33
C VAL A 55 -18.31 2.40 -0.41
N HIS A 56 -17.41 2.93 0.40
CA HIS A 56 -17.07 4.36 0.34
C HIS A 56 -16.40 4.71 -0.99
N MET A 57 -17.02 5.62 -1.72
CA MET A 57 -16.45 6.18 -2.94
C MET A 57 -15.47 7.28 -2.56
N LYS A 58 -14.21 7.06 -2.90
CA LYS A 58 -13.14 7.99 -2.54
C LYS A 58 -13.26 9.31 -3.27
N SER A 59 -12.87 10.39 -2.61
CA SER A 59 -12.80 11.72 -3.19
C SER A 59 -11.88 11.76 -4.41
N ARG A 60 -12.08 12.75 -5.28
CA ARG A 60 -11.21 12.98 -6.45
C ARG A 60 -9.76 13.25 -6.02
N GLU A 61 -9.58 13.95 -4.90
CA GLU A 61 -8.26 14.23 -4.32
C GLU A 61 -7.55 12.91 -3.93
N ALA A 62 -8.22 12.08 -3.11
CA ALA A 62 -7.68 10.79 -2.70
C ALA A 62 -7.34 9.89 -3.89
N GLN A 63 -8.16 9.91 -4.96
CA GLN A 63 -7.85 9.17 -6.18
C GLN A 63 -6.64 9.73 -6.92
N GLY A 64 -6.49 11.04 -7.01
CA GLY A 64 -5.31 11.67 -7.60
C GLY A 64 -4.02 11.24 -6.88
N LEU A 65 -4.05 11.23 -5.55
CA LEU A 65 -2.93 10.74 -4.73
C LEU A 65 -2.64 9.25 -4.97
N ARG A 66 -3.69 8.42 -5.10
CA ARG A 66 -3.52 6.98 -5.40
C ARG A 66 -2.92 6.74 -6.77
N VAL A 67 -3.35 7.50 -7.79
CA VAL A 67 -2.75 7.44 -9.14
C VAL A 67 -1.28 7.83 -9.09
N LEU A 68 -0.93 8.93 -8.42
CA LEU A 68 0.45 9.38 -8.25
C LEU A 68 1.33 8.30 -7.59
N LEU A 69 0.87 7.71 -6.49
CA LEU A 69 1.59 6.65 -5.77
C LEU A 69 1.73 5.37 -6.59
N SER A 70 0.67 4.99 -7.31
CA SER A 70 0.66 3.78 -8.15
C SER A 70 1.59 3.95 -9.36
N THR A 71 1.57 5.11 -10.03
CA THR A 71 2.46 5.41 -11.16
C THR A 71 3.91 5.44 -10.72
N ARG A 72 4.22 6.10 -9.58
CA ARG A 72 5.56 6.08 -8.99
C ARG A 72 6.05 4.65 -8.74
N LYS A 73 5.20 3.80 -8.15
CA LYS A 73 5.52 2.39 -7.88
C LYS A 73 5.74 1.60 -9.17
N ALA A 74 4.91 1.84 -10.18
CA ALA A 74 5.02 1.18 -11.49
C ALA A 74 6.32 1.54 -12.20
N LEU A 75 6.72 2.82 -12.20
CA LEU A 75 7.97 3.28 -12.79
C LEU A 75 9.19 2.65 -12.10
N LEU A 76 9.21 2.64 -10.77
CA LEU A 76 10.29 1.98 -10.03
C LEU A 76 10.38 0.49 -10.36
N LYS A 77 9.23 -0.21 -10.40
CA LYS A 77 9.19 -1.62 -10.76
C LYS A 77 9.76 -1.86 -12.16
N LYS A 78 9.31 -1.10 -13.17
CA LYS A 78 9.80 -1.24 -14.54
C LYS A 78 11.29 -0.94 -14.66
N THR A 79 11.79 0.07 -13.95
CA THR A 79 13.23 0.35 -13.87
C THR A 79 14.03 -0.82 -13.28
N MET A 80 13.49 -1.49 -12.26
CA MET A 80 14.10 -2.68 -11.68
C MET A 80 14.02 -3.89 -12.61
N ASP A 81 12.90 -4.08 -13.28
CA ASP A 81 12.68 -5.18 -14.22
C ASP A 81 13.69 -5.07 -15.38
N LEU A 82 13.88 -3.87 -15.96
CA LEU A 82 14.90 -3.63 -16.99
C LEU A 82 16.32 -3.89 -16.48
N ALA A 83 16.64 -3.43 -15.26
CA ALA A 83 17.97 -3.70 -14.68
C ALA A 83 18.23 -5.21 -14.50
N ASN A 84 17.22 -5.97 -14.10
CA ASN A 84 17.32 -7.43 -13.95
C ASN A 84 17.45 -8.12 -15.33
N GLU A 85 16.72 -7.62 -16.33
CA GLU A 85 16.80 -8.13 -17.69
C GLU A 85 18.19 -7.91 -18.29
N VAL A 86 18.73 -6.69 -18.19
CA VAL A 86 20.09 -6.38 -18.60
C VAL A 86 21.10 -7.29 -17.91
N ARG A 87 21.00 -7.48 -16.57
CA ARG A 87 21.88 -8.39 -15.83
C ARG A 87 21.83 -9.81 -16.36
N ARG A 88 20.66 -10.28 -16.74
CA ARG A 88 20.45 -11.64 -17.28
C ARG A 88 21.12 -11.79 -18.64
N LEU A 89 20.92 -10.79 -19.52
CA LEU A 89 21.43 -10.83 -20.90
C LEU A 89 22.96 -10.74 -20.96
N ILE A 90 23.58 -9.77 -20.28
CA ILE A 90 25.04 -9.60 -20.30
C ILE A 90 25.77 -10.77 -19.64
N LYS A 91 25.11 -11.51 -18.74
CA LYS A 91 25.69 -12.67 -18.10
C LYS A 91 26.00 -13.81 -19.12
N ILE A 92 25.24 -13.92 -20.20
CA ILE A 92 25.46 -14.88 -21.28
C ILE A 92 26.84 -14.66 -21.92
N PHE A 93 27.30 -13.41 -21.97
CA PHE A 93 28.60 -13.01 -22.51
C PHE A 93 29.70 -12.96 -21.41
N GLY A 94 29.46 -13.58 -20.26
CA GLY A 94 30.44 -13.63 -19.17
C GLY A 94 30.54 -12.40 -18.29
N VAL A 95 29.83 -11.29 -18.62
CA VAL A 95 29.86 -10.06 -17.84
C VAL A 95 29.06 -10.24 -16.55
N ARG A 96 29.73 -10.08 -15.40
CA ARG A 96 29.12 -10.19 -14.08
C ARG A 96 29.10 -8.86 -13.36
N LEU A 97 27.93 -8.40 -12.97
CA LEU A 97 27.77 -7.20 -12.16
C LEU A 97 27.74 -7.52 -10.66
N PRO A 98 28.17 -6.58 -9.81
CA PRO A 98 28.01 -6.69 -8.37
C PRO A 98 26.55 -6.97 -7.99
N ARG A 99 26.35 -7.76 -6.92
CA ARG A 99 25.00 -8.14 -6.46
C ARG A 99 24.14 -6.92 -6.13
N THR A 100 24.74 -5.91 -5.53
CA THR A 100 24.07 -4.66 -5.14
C THR A 100 24.67 -3.49 -5.89
N VAL A 101 23.91 -2.90 -6.79
CA VAL A 101 24.24 -1.65 -7.49
C VAL A 101 23.13 -0.65 -7.20
N LYS A 102 23.50 0.56 -6.79
CA LYS A 102 22.52 1.65 -6.61
C LYS A 102 21.84 1.97 -7.94
N HIS A 103 20.53 2.21 -7.91
CA HIS A 103 19.77 2.47 -9.14
C HIS A 103 20.33 3.60 -9.99
N GLY A 104 20.80 4.69 -9.37
CA GLY A 104 21.38 5.83 -10.09
C GLY A 104 22.76 5.56 -10.68
N ALA A 105 23.50 4.54 -10.20
CA ALA A 105 24.82 4.20 -10.69
C ALA A 105 24.81 3.06 -11.72
N PHE A 106 23.64 2.46 -11.97
CA PHE A 106 23.54 1.23 -12.77
C PHE A 106 23.98 1.46 -14.22
N ASP A 107 23.49 2.51 -14.86
CA ASP A 107 23.78 2.80 -16.28
C ASP A 107 25.23 3.18 -16.48
N GLY A 108 25.79 4.03 -15.61
CA GLY A 108 27.20 4.41 -15.66
C GLY A 108 28.16 3.24 -15.43
N LEU A 109 27.72 2.20 -14.71
CA LEU A 109 28.52 1.00 -14.52
C LEU A 109 28.42 0.04 -15.72
N VAL A 110 27.24 -0.12 -16.30
CA VAL A 110 26.98 -1.14 -17.33
C VAL A 110 27.35 -0.65 -18.72
N ARG A 111 27.07 0.61 -19.04
CA ARG A 111 27.27 1.17 -20.38
C ARG A 111 28.71 0.99 -20.91
N PRO A 112 29.77 1.34 -20.21
CA PRO A 112 31.14 1.12 -20.69
C PRO A 112 31.49 -0.35 -20.92
N MET A 113 30.87 -1.27 -20.16
CA MET A 113 31.12 -2.71 -20.31
C MET A 113 30.50 -3.28 -21.58
N VAL A 114 29.34 -2.77 -22.01
CA VAL A 114 28.62 -3.25 -23.21
C VAL A 114 29.11 -2.55 -24.46
N GLU A 115 29.63 -1.35 -24.38
CA GLU A 115 30.19 -0.58 -25.51
C GLU A 115 31.48 -1.19 -26.07
N MET A 116 32.11 -2.10 -25.32
CA MET A 116 33.31 -2.82 -25.78
C MET A 116 33.00 -3.97 -26.76
N ASP A 117 31.74 -4.33 -26.93
CA ASP A 117 31.25 -5.42 -27.79
C ASP A 117 30.06 -4.91 -28.62
N ASP A 118 30.25 -4.84 -29.94
CA ASP A 118 29.24 -4.28 -30.85
C ASP A 118 27.89 -5.00 -30.79
N ILE A 119 27.90 -6.32 -30.58
CA ILE A 119 26.68 -7.14 -30.49
C ILE A 119 25.93 -6.78 -29.20
N LEU A 120 26.66 -6.68 -28.09
CA LEU A 120 26.08 -6.27 -26.82
C LEU A 120 25.60 -4.81 -26.86
N ALA A 121 26.38 -3.91 -27.44
CA ALA A 121 26.02 -2.51 -27.54
C ALA A 121 24.69 -2.32 -28.27
N HIS A 122 24.53 -2.91 -29.44
CA HIS A 122 23.27 -2.81 -30.21
C HIS A 122 22.05 -3.38 -29.46
N ALA A 123 22.22 -4.43 -28.67
CA ALA A 123 21.12 -5.07 -27.97
C ALA A 123 20.79 -4.40 -26.62
N ILE A 124 21.78 -3.94 -25.88
CA ILE A 124 21.63 -3.53 -24.46
C ILE A 124 21.45 -2.01 -24.31
N ILE A 125 22.09 -1.20 -25.15
CA ILE A 125 21.99 0.27 -25.04
C ILE A 125 20.54 0.75 -25.09
N PRO A 126 19.65 0.27 -25.97
CA PRO A 126 18.25 0.69 -25.98
C PRO A 126 17.51 0.38 -24.67
N LEU A 127 17.85 -0.71 -23.98
CA LEU A 127 17.28 -1.04 -22.66
C LEU A 127 17.80 -0.10 -21.58
N LEU A 128 19.09 0.27 -21.63
CA LEU A 128 19.67 1.24 -20.71
C LEU A 128 19.05 2.62 -20.89
N ASP A 129 18.90 3.09 -22.13
CA ASP A 129 18.29 4.38 -22.41
C ASP A 129 16.84 4.45 -21.94
N SER A 130 16.06 3.42 -22.23
CA SER A 130 14.68 3.29 -21.72
C SER A 130 14.66 3.31 -20.18
N ARG A 131 15.61 2.62 -19.56
CA ARG A 131 15.73 2.58 -18.09
C ARG A 131 16.06 3.94 -17.50
N VAL A 132 16.95 4.70 -18.11
CA VAL A 132 17.33 6.07 -17.68
C VAL A 132 16.08 6.96 -17.67
N VAL A 133 15.31 6.97 -18.76
CA VAL A 133 14.09 7.78 -18.87
C VAL A 133 13.06 7.38 -17.79
N LEU A 134 12.82 6.09 -17.60
CA LEU A 134 11.90 5.61 -16.56
C LEU A 134 12.36 5.99 -15.16
N PHE A 135 13.66 5.93 -14.90
CA PHE A 135 14.22 6.30 -13.60
C PHE A 135 14.13 7.81 -13.34
N GLN A 136 14.34 8.64 -14.35
CA GLN A 136 14.15 10.10 -14.25
C GLN A 136 12.70 10.45 -13.90
N HIS A 137 11.73 9.87 -14.59
CA HIS A 137 10.31 10.05 -14.27
C HIS A 137 9.97 9.55 -12.85
N TYR A 138 10.55 8.40 -12.45
CA TYR A 138 10.40 7.92 -11.07
C TYR A 138 10.91 8.95 -10.05
N LEU A 139 12.08 9.54 -10.26
CA LEU A 139 12.66 10.55 -9.35
C LEU A 139 11.79 11.81 -9.27
N GLU A 140 11.21 12.22 -10.41
CA GLU A 140 10.29 13.34 -10.43
C GLU A 140 9.03 13.07 -9.60
N LEU A 141 8.37 11.92 -9.81
CA LEU A 141 7.20 11.55 -9.02
C LEU A 141 7.54 11.34 -7.53
N ASP A 142 8.73 10.82 -7.22
CA ASP A 142 9.19 10.68 -5.83
C ASP A 142 9.33 12.04 -5.14
N ARG A 143 9.86 13.05 -5.84
CA ARG A 143 9.90 14.44 -5.33
C ARG A 143 8.49 15.02 -5.14
N ARG A 144 7.56 14.76 -6.09
CA ARG A 144 6.15 15.22 -5.97
C ARG A 144 5.47 14.58 -4.76
N VAL A 145 5.65 13.28 -4.52
CA VAL A 145 5.13 12.57 -3.33
C VAL A 145 5.68 13.18 -2.05
N LYS A 146 6.99 13.42 -1.99
CA LYS A 146 7.64 14.04 -0.82
C LYS A 146 7.09 15.45 -0.57
N ARG A 147 6.95 16.26 -1.60
CA ARG A 147 6.40 17.61 -1.51
C ARG A 147 4.93 17.58 -1.03
N ALA A 148 4.09 16.75 -1.65
CA ALA A 148 2.70 16.63 -1.26
C ALA A 148 2.55 16.21 0.22
N SER A 149 3.39 15.29 0.71
CA SER A 149 3.34 14.88 2.11
C SER A 149 3.87 15.94 3.09
N SER A 150 4.87 16.73 2.70
CA SER A 150 5.43 17.80 3.56
C SER A 150 4.57 19.06 3.61
N GLN A 151 3.68 19.25 2.65
CA GLN A 151 2.72 20.36 2.62
C GLN A 151 1.38 20.00 3.28
N ASP A 152 1.15 18.74 3.57
CA ASP A 152 -0.10 18.24 4.14
C ASP A 152 0.02 18.07 5.66
N LYS A 153 -0.77 18.85 6.41
CA LYS A 153 -0.75 18.82 7.89
C LYS A 153 -1.02 17.44 8.49
N VAL A 154 -1.89 16.65 7.86
CA VAL A 154 -2.23 15.29 8.32
C VAL A 154 -1.03 14.36 8.11
N CYS A 155 -0.42 14.41 6.92
CA CYS A 155 0.79 13.63 6.63
C CYS A 155 1.95 14.03 7.54
N MET A 156 2.14 15.34 7.82
CA MET A 156 3.20 15.79 8.74
C MET A 156 3.01 15.21 10.14
N ARG A 157 1.79 15.21 10.68
CA ARG A 157 1.49 14.56 11.97
C ARG A 157 1.75 13.06 11.94
N MET A 158 1.36 12.37 10.87
CA MET A 158 1.63 10.94 10.71
C MET A 158 3.14 10.63 10.65
N MET A 159 3.92 11.50 10.02
CA MET A 159 5.38 11.35 9.89
C MET A 159 6.14 11.59 11.21
N THR A 160 5.49 12.13 12.25
CA THR A 160 6.11 12.17 13.60
C THR A 160 6.26 10.77 14.20
N VAL A 161 5.52 9.77 13.69
CA VAL A 161 5.63 8.37 14.12
C VAL A 161 6.89 7.74 13.55
N PRO A 162 7.81 7.21 14.39
CA PRO A 162 9.03 6.57 13.91
C PRO A 162 8.73 5.44 12.92
N GLY A 163 9.45 5.43 11.80
CA GLY A 163 9.26 4.45 10.72
C GLY A 163 8.19 4.81 9.68
N VAL A 164 7.40 5.85 9.93
CA VAL A 164 6.41 6.37 8.98
C VAL A 164 7.03 7.50 8.16
N GLY A 165 7.28 7.24 6.90
CA GLY A 165 7.80 8.25 5.95
C GLY A 165 6.71 8.80 5.02
N PRO A 166 7.09 9.71 4.09
CA PRO A 166 6.18 10.39 3.16
C PRO A 166 5.24 9.46 2.41
N ILE A 167 5.79 8.36 1.88
CA ILE A 167 5.00 7.38 1.12
C ILE A 167 3.97 6.69 2.02
N ALA A 168 4.35 6.35 3.26
CA ALA A 168 3.45 5.66 4.18
C ALA A 168 2.30 6.58 4.61
N ALA A 169 2.60 7.82 4.97
CA ALA A 169 1.62 8.81 5.37
C ALA A 169 0.63 9.11 4.23
N LEU A 170 1.14 9.39 3.03
CA LEU A 170 0.29 9.72 1.89
C LEU A 170 -0.55 8.52 1.41
N THR A 171 0.03 7.29 1.41
CA THR A 171 -0.71 6.06 1.07
C THR A 171 -1.84 5.83 2.06
N PHE A 172 -1.59 6.00 3.35
CA PHE A 172 -2.60 5.84 4.39
C PHE A 172 -3.69 6.89 4.26
N LYS A 173 -3.34 8.19 4.10
CA LYS A 173 -4.30 9.28 3.89
C LYS A 173 -5.20 9.00 2.68
N ALA A 174 -4.62 8.71 1.52
CA ALA A 174 -5.35 8.45 0.29
C ALA A 174 -6.25 7.19 0.37
N ALA A 175 -5.91 6.23 1.21
CA ALA A 175 -6.71 5.02 1.38
C ALA A 175 -7.85 5.20 2.38
N VAL A 176 -7.65 5.96 3.45
CA VAL A 176 -8.69 6.30 4.41
C VAL A 176 -9.66 7.33 3.82
N ASP A 177 -9.13 8.38 3.17
CA ASP A 177 -9.84 9.49 2.54
C ASP A 177 -10.62 10.34 3.58
N ASP A 178 -11.68 9.83 4.15
CA ASP A 178 -12.42 10.42 5.25
C ASP A 178 -12.26 9.58 6.53
N PRO A 179 -11.60 10.11 7.57
CA PRO A 179 -11.39 9.37 8.82
C PRO A 179 -12.67 9.21 9.63
N SER A 180 -13.66 10.09 9.50
CA SER A 180 -14.91 10.09 10.28
C SER A 180 -15.78 8.87 10.00
N ARG A 181 -15.62 8.23 8.84
CA ARG A 181 -16.33 6.99 8.46
C ARG A 181 -16.02 5.80 9.38
N PHE A 182 -14.97 5.90 10.19
CA PHE A 182 -14.62 4.87 11.15
C PHE A 182 -15.00 5.29 12.57
N LYS A 183 -16.08 4.76 13.09
CA LYS A 183 -16.54 5.04 14.46
C LYS A 183 -15.48 4.77 15.54
N ARG A 184 -14.54 3.85 15.28
CA ARG A 184 -13.46 3.49 16.21
C ARG A 184 -12.17 3.26 15.43
N SER A 185 -11.05 3.87 15.85
CA SER A 185 -9.74 3.70 15.19
C SER A 185 -9.31 2.23 15.05
N ARG A 186 -9.76 1.35 15.96
CA ARG A 186 -9.45 -0.09 15.90
C ARG A 186 -10.00 -0.79 14.65
N THR A 187 -11.10 -0.29 14.07
CA THR A 187 -11.73 -0.88 12.88
C THR A 187 -10.91 -0.63 11.60
N VAL A 188 -10.09 0.42 11.58
CA VAL A 188 -9.21 0.74 10.44
C VAL A 188 -8.22 -0.40 10.14
N ALA A 189 -7.66 -1.01 11.18
CA ALA A 189 -6.76 -2.14 11.00
C ALA A 189 -7.45 -3.38 10.40
N ALA A 190 -8.71 -3.60 10.74
CA ALA A 190 -9.53 -4.66 10.15
C ALA A 190 -9.87 -4.33 8.68
N HIS A 191 -10.21 -3.08 8.39
CA HIS A 191 -10.47 -2.60 7.03
C HIS A 191 -9.29 -2.84 6.07
N PHE A 192 -8.05 -2.70 6.57
CA PHE A 192 -6.85 -3.01 5.79
C PHE A 192 -6.37 -4.47 5.90
N GLY A 193 -7.18 -5.35 6.46
CA GLY A 193 -6.91 -6.78 6.51
C GLY A 193 -5.74 -7.19 7.41
N LEU A 194 -5.39 -6.35 8.39
CA LEU A 194 -4.31 -6.59 9.36
C LEU A 194 -4.77 -7.35 10.61
N THR A 195 -6.02 -7.78 10.64
CA THR A 195 -6.60 -8.60 11.73
C THR A 195 -6.79 -10.04 11.29
N PRO A 196 -6.67 -11.01 12.21
CA PRO A 196 -6.98 -12.40 11.91
C PRO A 196 -8.42 -12.60 11.46
N ARG A 197 -8.65 -13.54 10.55
CA ARG A 197 -9.99 -14.06 10.29
C ARG A 197 -10.44 -14.83 11.54
N ARG A 198 -11.69 -14.64 11.90
CA ARG A 198 -12.32 -15.47 12.93
C ARG A 198 -13.11 -16.59 12.26
N PHE A 199 -12.80 -17.79 12.65
CA PHE A 199 -13.62 -18.96 12.37
C PHE A 199 -14.10 -19.45 13.73
N GLN A 200 -15.37 -19.28 14.00
CA GLN A 200 -15.98 -19.70 15.26
C GLN A 200 -17.15 -20.61 14.94
N SER A 201 -17.10 -21.83 15.46
CA SER A 201 -18.20 -22.79 15.43
C SER A 201 -18.43 -23.21 16.87
N GLY A 202 -19.59 -22.85 17.44
CA GLY A 202 -19.88 -23.03 18.85
C GLY A 202 -18.87 -22.30 19.76
N GLU A 203 -18.37 -22.98 20.77
CA GLU A 203 -17.38 -22.42 21.73
C GLU A 203 -15.93 -22.44 21.22
N HIS A 204 -15.67 -23.14 20.11
CA HIS A 204 -14.32 -23.24 19.56
C HIS A 204 -14.02 -22.14 18.56
N GLY A 205 -13.18 -21.18 18.99
CA GLY A 205 -12.68 -20.09 18.15
C GLY A 205 -11.23 -20.33 17.72
N ASN A 206 -11.00 -20.66 16.45
CA ASN A 206 -9.65 -20.77 15.89
C ASN A 206 -9.24 -19.44 15.25
N PRO A 207 -8.24 -18.72 15.83
CA PRO A 207 -7.69 -17.52 15.18
C PRO A 207 -6.90 -17.92 13.94
N GLY A 208 -7.45 -17.61 12.77
CA GLY A 208 -6.79 -17.81 11.49
C GLY A 208 -5.66 -16.83 11.21
N GLN A 209 -5.09 -16.92 10.02
CA GLN A 209 -4.15 -15.92 9.52
C GLN A 209 -4.87 -14.59 9.31
N ILE A 210 -4.08 -13.47 9.19
CA ILE A 210 -4.65 -12.16 8.86
C ILE A 210 -5.50 -12.25 7.58
N SER A 211 -6.59 -11.51 7.54
CA SER A 211 -7.58 -11.61 6.47
C SER A 211 -7.02 -11.22 5.09
N LYS A 212 -6.01 -10.34 5.06
CA LYS A 212 -5.47 -9.72 3.83
C LYS A 212 -6.55 -9.10 2.94
N ALA A 213 -7.76 -8.92 3.48
CA ALA A 213 -8.82 -8.17 2.84
C ALA A 213 -8.46 -6.68 2.83
N GLY A 214 -8.96 -5.93 1.87
CA GLY A 214 -8.69 -4.51 1.75
C GLY A 214 -7.51 -4.16 0.84
N ASP A 215 -7.01 -2.94 1.00
CA ASP A 215 -6.00 -2.37 0.10
C ASP A 215 -4.61 -2.98 0.36
N ARG A 216 -4.09 -3.71 -0.66
CA ARG A 216 -2.78 -4.37 -0.59
C ARG A 216 -1.63 -3.39 -0.44
N ASP A 217 -1.73 -2.21 -1.06
CA ASP A 217 -0.66 -1.21 -1.02
C ASP A 217 -0.54 -0.59 0.38
N VAL A 218 -1.67 -0.35 1.04
CA VAL A 218 -1.68 0.08 2.44
C VAL A 218 -1.09 -0.98 3.36
N GLY A 219 -1.53 -2.23 3.20
CA GLY A 219 -0.99 -3.35 3.99
C GLY A 219 0.52 -3.51 3.85
N ALA A 220 1.04 -3.47 2.60
CA ALA A 220 2.47 -3.55 2.32
C ALA A 220 3.24 -2.34 2.88
N THR A 221 2.68 -1.14 2.75
CA THR A 221 3.31 0.10 3.21
C THR A 221 3.36 0.18 4.74
N LEU A 222 2.29 -0.20 5.43
CA LEU A 222 2.27 -0.29 6.90
C LEU A 222 3.21 -1.38 7.41
N TYR A 223 3.32 -2.50 6.71
CA TYR A 223 4.30 -3.54 7.02
C TYR A 223 5.73 -3.02 6.88
N ALA A 224 6.03 -2.27 5.81
CA ALA A 224 7.34 -1.65 5.60
C ALA A 224 7.66 -0.61 6.69
N ALA A 225 6.69 0.23 7.06
CA ALA A 225 6.82 1.20 8.14
C ALA A 225 7.08 0.53 9.50
N ALA A 226 6.33 -0.52 9.82
CA ALA A 226 6.52 -1.32 11.03
C ALA A 226 7.90 -2.00 11.07
N ASN A 227 8.35 -2.54 9.93
CA ASN A 227 9.69 -3.12 9.83
C ASN A 227 10.79 -2.07 9.98
N ALA A 228 10.61 -0.87 9.43
CA ALA A 228 11.53 0.24 9.61
C ALA A 228 11.59 0.68 11.08
N LEU A 229 10.44 0.81 11.74
CA LEU A 229 10.34 1.13 13.16
C LEU A 229 11.10 0.10 14.03
N LEU A 230 10.94 -1.17 13.75
CA LEU A 230 11.59 -2.22 14.54
C LEU A 230 13.10 -2.33 14.29
N MET A 231 13.54 -2.17 13.02
CA MET A 231 14.90 -2.49 12.59
C MET A 231 15.83 -1.30 12.39
N ARG A 232 15.28 -0.11 12.06
CA ARG A 232 16.10 1.02 11.60
C ARG A 232 16.06 2.23 12.52
N THR A 233 14.99 2.41 13.32
CA THR A 233 14.91 3.58 14.22
C THR A 233 15.83 3.38 15.42
N ILE A 234 16.62 4.40 15.73
CA ILE A 234 17.52 4.41 16.90
C ILE A 234 16.70 4.70 18.17
N THR A 235 15.75 5.62 18.06
CA THR A 235 14.91 6.07 19.18
C THR A 235 13.99 4.97 19.69
N GLY A 236 14.01 4.75 21.00
CA GLY A 236 13.10 3.86 21.71
C GLY A 236 11.68 4.45 21.74
N SER A 237 10.66 3.64 21.55
CA SER A 237 9.26 4.00 21.79
C SER A 237 8.54 2.80 22.39
N GLN A 238 7.45 3.03 23.13
CA GLN A 238 6.65 1.95 23.71
C GLN A 238 6.21 0.92 22.65
N ILE A 239 5.87 1.40 21.43
CA ILE A 239 5.49 0.51 20.32
C ILE A 239 6.68 -0.34 19.87
N LYS A 240 7.88 0.24 19.81
CA LYS A 240 9.11 -0.49 19.43
C LYS A 240 9.45 -1.55 20.48
N LEU A 241 9.46 -1.17 21.76
CA LEU A 241 9.75 -2.10 22.85
C LEU A 241 8.76 -3.27 22.90
N TRP A 242 7.47 -2.97 22.76
CA TRP A 242 6.45 -4.00 22.67
C TRP A 242 6.65 -4.92 21.45
N GLY A 243 6.93 -4.34 20.29
CA GLY A 243 7.19 -5.10 19.07
C GLY A 243 8.43 -5.98 19.17
N MET A 244 9.51 -5.50 19.81
CA MET A 244 10.73 -6.28 20.05
C MET A 244 10.47 -7.46 20.99
N ARG A 245 9.69 -7.26 22.08
CA ARG A 245 9.25 -8.36 22.97
C ARG A 245 8.45 -9.41 22.18
N LEU A 246 7.52 -8.95 21.35
CA LEU A 246 6.72 -9.85 20.53
C LEU A 246 7.57 -10.59 19.49
N MET A 247 8.62 -9.97 18.98
CA MET A 247 9.54 -10.60 18.02
C MET A 247 10.31 -11.77 18.65
N ARG A 248 10.71 -11.66 19.94
CA ARG A 248 11.37 -12.74 20.69
C ARG A 248 10.44 -13.93 20.90
N THR A 249 9.14 -13.71 21.16
CA THR A 249 8.19 -14.78 21.51
C THR A 249 7.44 -15.37 20.33
N LYS A 250 7.12 -14.58 19.29
CA LYS A 250 6.25 -14.98 18.17
C LYS A 250 6.94 -14.92 16.81
N GLY A 251 8.21 -14.52 16.77
CA GLY A 251 9.00 -14.38 15.57
C GLY A 251 8.75 -13.07 14.81
N ARG A 252 9.73 -12.70 13.97
CA ARG A 252 9.78 -11.40 13.28
C ARG A 252 8.53 -11.11 12.45
N ARG A 253 8.07 -12.05 11.61
CA ARG A 253 6.95 -11.80 10.69
C ARG A 253 5.66 -11.42 11.43
N ARG A 254 5.36 -12.16 12.51
CA ARG A 254 4.17 -11.90 13.33
C ARG A 254 4.29 -10.59 14.10
N ALA A 255 5.46 -10.27 14.62
CA ALA A 255 5.71 -9.01 15.31
C ALA A 255 5.53 -7.79 14.39
N VAL A 256 6.09 -7.82 13.18
CA VAL A 256 5.95 -6.73 12.19
C VAL A 256 4.47 -6.52 11.83
N VAL A 257 3.70 -7.59 11.59
CA VAL A 257 2.25 -7.48 11.31
C VAL A 257 1.49 -6.88 12.50
N ALA A 258 1.81 -7.30 13.71
CA ALA A 258 1.16 -6.77 14.91
C ALA A 258 1.48 -5.27 15.12
N VAL A 259 2.73 -4.86 14.86
CA VAL A 259 3.13 -3.45 14.88
C VAL A 259 2.44 -2.67 13.75
N ALA A 260 2.36 -3.21 12.53
CA ALA A 260 1.64 -2.59 11.42
C ALA A 260 0.15 -2.35 11.77
N ARG A 261 -0.49 -3.31 12.46
CA ARG A 261 -1.84 -3.13 12.99
C ARG A 261 -1.93 -1.98 13.99
N LYS A 262 -0.99 -1.89 14.94
CA LYS A 262 -0.94 -0.76 15.89
C LYS A 262 -0.70 0.56 15.18
N LEU A 263 0.20 0.60 14.18
CA LEU A 263 0.43 1.80 13.38
C LEU A 263 -0.84 2.26 12.67
N ALA A 264 -1.62 1.37 12.04
CA ALA A 264 -2.89 1.75 11.41
C ALA A 264 -3.85 2.45 12.38
N VAL A 265 -3.97 1.91 13.61
CA VAL A 265 -4.81 2.50 14.66
C VAL A 265 -4.28 3.85 15.12
N LEU A 266 -2.97 3.95 15.32
CA LEU A 266 -2.30 5.17 15.75
C LEU A 266 -2.42 6.29 14.72
N LEU A 267 -2.10 6.01 13.46
CA LEU A 267 -2.17 7.00 12.37
C LEU A 267 -3.59 7.56 12.21
N HIS A 268 -4.62 6.71 12.32
CA HIS A 268 -6.00 7.15 12.28
C HIS A 268 -6.34 8.03 13.49
N ARG A 269 -5.87 7.67 14.70
CA ARG A 269 -6.09 8.46 15.91
C ARG A 269 -5.45 9.84 15.79
N LEU A 270 -4.17 9.92 15.38
CA LEU A 270 -3.47 11.19 15.17
C LEU A 270 -4.20 12.08 14.16
N TRP A 271 -4.84 11.47 13.17
CA TRP A 271 -5.64 12.22 12.18
C TRP A 271 -6.91 12.81 12.80
N ILE A 272 -7.69 12.01 13.54
CA ILE A 272 -8.93 12.45 14.18
C ILE A 272 -8.64 13.50 15.26
N ASP A 273 -7.70 13.19 16.15
CA ASP A 273 -7.41 14.05 17.33
C ASP A 273 -6.61 15.31 16.95
N GLY A 274 -6.05 15.38 15.75
CA GLY A 274 -5.17 16.46 15.33
C GLY A 274 -3.85 16.52 16.11
N SER A 275 -3.51 15.49 16.87
CA SER A 275 -2.32 15.40 17.71
C SER A 275 -1.10 14.88 16.97
N GLU A 276 0.08 15.05 17.57
CA GLU A 276 1.35 14.49 17.12
C GLU A 276 1.76 13.30 17.98
N PHE A 277 2.63 12.45 17.43
CA PHE A 277 3.17 11.34 18.20
C PHE A 277 4.14 11.87 19.27
N ARG A 278 3.77 11.71 20.53
CA ARG A 278 4.65 11.99 21.67
C ARG A 278 5.39 10.70 22.02
N GLN A 279 6.71 10.78 22.01
CA GLN A 279 7.53 9.74 22.64
C GLN A 279 7.38 9.88 24.15
N GLU A 280 6.67 8.96 24.78
CA GLU A 280 6.84 8.78 26.22
C GLU A 280 8.31 8.40 26.45
N GLN A 281 9.05 9.24 27.16
CA GLN A 281 10.38 8.89 27.63
C GLN A 281 10.24 7.59 28.41
N VAL A 282 10.90 6.55 27.95
CA VAL A 282 11.09 5.34 28.73
C VAL A 282 12.02 5.79 29.87
N GLY A 283 11.42 6.06 31.05
CA GLY A 283 12.16 6.44 32.22
C GLY A 283 13.32 5.48 32.40
N GLY A 284 14.52 6.01 32.34
CA GLY A 284 15.70 5.31 32.80
C GLY A 284 15.53 5.11 34.32
N THR A 285 15.09 3.94 34.72
CA THR A 285 15.39 3.46 36.07
C THR A 285 16.86 3.09 36.05
N ALA A 286 17.63 3.92 36.78
CA ALA A 286 18.99 3.65 37.13
C ALA A 286 19.13 2.28 37.82
#